data_9b98a9b971eb3f2769f7ea65623b1cee
#
_entry.id   9b98a9b971eb3f2769f7ea65623b1cee
#
_cell.length_a   1.000
_cell.length_b   1.000
_cell.length_c   1.000
_cell.angle_alpha   90.00
_cell.angle_beta   90.00
_cell.angle_gamma   90.00
#
_symmetry.space_group_name_H-M   'P 1'
#
loop_
_entity.id
_entity.type
_entity.pdbx_description
1 polymer ?
#
loop_
_entity_poly.entity_id
_entity_poly.type
_entity_poly.pdbx_seq_one_letter_code
_entity_poly.pdbx_strand_id
1 'polypeptide(L)'
;MYFRMAKRVISETDKRLVWKFLWNMGIKGTRSVYKHRQRLKRDEFFPPFLYISIINSCNLRCQGCWVDVAEKQHKIDVPAMDRLIGQAKEVGNSFFGILGGEPFMHSEILDIFANHPDCYFQVFTNGHFISDEVARELRRFGNVTPLISIEGNEIVSDERRGGPGGVYSQSMEGLHHCLEHKLLTGVCTSLCQTNYDDMLQESWLDKLIDLGVFYAWFHIYRVIGPEPNGQLALTPEQQLEARRFVVEMRA
;
A
#
# COMPACT_ATOMS: atom_id res chain seq x y z
N MET A 1 21.31 -2.91 11.79
CA MET A 1 20.16 -2.38 11.05
C MET A 1 18.87 -2.32 11.87
N TYR A 2 18.33 -3.42 12.39
CA TYR A 2 17.04 -3.47 13.12
C TYR A 2 16.92 -2.50 14.29
N PHE A 3 17.99 -2.25 15.05
CA PHE A 3 17.98 -1.30 16.17
C PHE A 3 17.80 0.16 15.71
N ARG A 4 18.42 0.56 14.60
CA ARG A 4 18.25 1.90 14.00
C ARG A 4 16.82 2.10 13.50
N MET A 5 16.28 1.09 12.80
CA MET A 5 14.89 1.10 12.32
C MET A 5 13.90 1.19 13.49
N ALA A 6 14.05 0.37 14.53
CA ALA A 6 13.20 0.43 15.72
C ALA A 6 13.25 1.79 16.41
N LYS A 7 14.46 2.38 16.55
CA LYS A 7 14.63 3.73 17.10
C LYS A 7 13.89 4.77 16.27
N ARG A 8 14.01 4.74 14.94
CA ARG A 8 13.32 5.66 14.03
C ARG A 8 11.80 5.53 14.16
N VAL A 9 11.26 4.31 14.07
CA VAL A 9 9.82 4.06 14.23
C VAL A 9 9.30 4.66 15.54
N ILE A 10 10.04 4.50 16.64
CA ILE A 10 9.61 5.02 17.95
C ILE A 10 9.74 6.54 18.04
N SER A 11 10.75 7.16 17.41
CA SER A 11 11.02 8.61 17.52
C SER A 11 10.26 9.45 16.48
N GLU A 12 10.05 8.91 15.27
CA GLU A 12 9.52 9.63 14.11
C GLU A 12 8.02 9.36 13.88
N THR A 13 7.46 8.28 14.47
CA THR A 13 6.05 7.91 14.32
C THR A 13 5.27 8.15 15.63
N ASP A 14 3.98 8.43 15.49
CA ASP A 14 3.07 8.45 16.65
C ASP A 14 3.01 7.05 17.28
N LYS A 15 3.37 6.97 18.56
CA LYS A 15 3.47 5.70 19.32
C LYS A 15 2.16 4.91 19.34
N ARG A 16 1.02 5.59 19.26
CA ARG A 16 -0.30 4.97 19.21
C ARG A 16 -0.50 4.20 17.90
N LEU A 17 -0.02 4.76 16.77
CA LEU A 17 -0.07 4.08 15.46
C LEU A 17 0.81 2.85 15.47
N VAL A 18 2.04 2.97 15.98
CA VAL A 18 2.97 1.85 16.11
C VAL A 18 2.37 0.73 16.95
N TRP A 19 1.76 1.07 18.09
CA TRP A 19 1.10 0.10 18.95
C TRP A 19 -0.07 -0.61 18.25
N LYS A 20 -0.96 0.15 17.59
CA LYS A 20 -2.09 -0.42 16.84
C LYS A 20 -1.62 -1.32 15.70
N PHE A 21 -0.57 -0.91 14.98
CA PHE A 21 0.04 -1.73 13.93
C PHE A 21 0.59 -3.04 14.50
N LEU A 22 1.42 -2.98 15.53
CA LEU A 22 2.00 -4.17 16.17
C LEU A 22 0.94 -5.10 16.73
N TRP A 23 -0.12 -4.55 17.34
CA TRP A 23 -1.22 -5.34 17.87
C TRP A 23 -2.01 -6.05 16.74
N ASN A 24 -2.40 -5.33 15.70
CA ASN A 24 -3.23 -5.89 14.63
C ASN A 24 -2.42 -6.77 13.67
N MET A 25 -1.27 -6.29 13.19
CA MET A 25 -0.42 -7.05 12.26
C MET A 25 0.37 -8.15 12.97
N GLY A 26 0.99 -7.83 14.11
CA GLY A 26 1.80 -8.77 14.88
C GLY A 26 0.97 -9.82 15.61
N ILE A 27 0.23 -9.41 16.65
CA ILE A 27 -0.44 -10.37 17.55
C ILE A 27 -1.69 -10.97 16.90
N LYS A 28 -2.64 -10.12 16.46
CA LYS A 28 -3.87 -10.62 15.83
C LYS A 28 -3.57 -11.28 14.48
N GLY A 29 -2.65 -10.72 13.68
CA GLY A 29 -2.23 -11.28 12.41
C GLY A 29 -1.63 -12.67 12.54
N THR A 30 -0.72 -12.89 13.50
CA THR A 30 -0.17 -14.22 13.79
C THR A 30 -1.27 -15.21 14.19
N ARG A 31 -2.21 -14.77 15.04
CA ARG A 31 -3.39 -15.59 15.40
C ARG A 31 -4.26 -15.92 14.19
N SER A 32 -4.46 -14.96 13.27
CA SER A 32 -5.22 -15.17 12.03
C SER A 32 -4.55 -16.20 11.13
N VAL A 33 -3.22 -16.12 10.95
CA VAL A 33 -2.43 -17.12 10.22
C VAL A 33 -2.55 -18.52 10.86
N TYR A 34 -2.47 -18.60 12.18
CA TYR A 34 -2.66 -19.87 12.90
C TYR A 34 -4.05 -20.47 12.65
N LYS A 35 -5.12 -19.66 12.80
CA LYS A 35 -6.49 -20.07 12.51
C LYS A 35 -6.67 -20.50 11.04
N HIS A 36 -6.07 -19.76 10.10
CA HIS A 36 -6.08 -20.12 8.69
C HIS A 36 -5.46 -21.51 8.46
N ARG A 37 -4.29 -21.80 9.04
CA ARG A 37 -3.66 -23.13 8.97
C ARG A 37 -4.54 -24.24 9.53
N GLN A 38 -5.31 -23.96 10.60
CA GLN A 38 -6.26 -24.93 11.15
C GLN A 38 -7.47 -25.13 10.23
N ARG A 39 -7.98 -24.05 9.60
CA ARG A 39 -9.05 -24.14 8.60
C ARG A 39 -8.64 -24.98 7.38
N LEU A 40 -7.44 -24.76 6.86
CA LEU A 40 -6.92 -25.56 5.74
C LEU A 40 -6.90 -27.06 6.01
N LYS A 41 -6.69 -27.49 7.25
CA LYS A 41 -6.77 -28.93 7.63
C LYS A 41 -8.19 -29.48 7.60
N ARG A 42 -9.21 -28.63 7.47
CA ARG A 42 -10.64 -28.97 7.40
C ARG A 42 -11.24 -28.61 6.05
N ASP A 43 -10.38 -28.36 5.04
CA ASP A 43 -10.77 -27.90 3.70
C ASP A 43 -11.61 -26.61 3.68
N GLU A 44 -11.42 -25.74 4.71
CA GLU A 44 -12.05 -24.42 4.80
C GLU A 44 -11.10 -23.35 4.27
N PHE A 45 -11.44 -22.75 3.12
CA PHE A 45 -10.57 -21.77 2.44
C PHE A 45 -11.01 -20.34 2.75
N PHE A 46 -10.41 -19.73 3.77
CA PHE A 46 -10.54 -18.30 4.04
C PHE A 46 -9.17 -17.70 4.41
N PRO A 47 -8.70 -16.67 3.70
CA PRO A 47 -7.34 -16.15 3.86
C PRO A 47 -7.16 -15.44 5.22
N PRO A 48 -5.92 -15.39 5.76
CA PRO A 48 -5.63 -14.72 7.03
C PRO A 48 -5.62 -13.19 6.93
N PHE A 49 -5.49 -12.65 5.72
CA PHE A 49 -5.52 -11.23 5.39
C PHE A 49 -6.37 -11.03 4.14
N LEU A 50 -7.10 -9.93 4.08
CA LEU A 50 -7.89 -9.57 2.91
C LEU A 50 -7.34 -8.30 2.26
N TYR A 51 -7.27 -8.35 0.92
CA TYR A 51 -7.10 -7.16 0.09
C TYR A 51 -8.42 -6.88 -0.63
N ILE A 52 -8.92 -5.66 -0.46
CA ILE A 52 -10.26 -5.27 -0.91
C ILE A 52 -10.13 -4.09 -1.88
N SER A 53 -10.55 -4.29 -3.13
CA SER A 53 -10.67 -3.21 -4.10
C SER A 53 -12.02 -2.53 -3.89
N ILE A 54 -12.03 -1.32 -3.33
CA ILE A 54 -13.26 -0.63 -2.90
C ILE A 54 -13.88 0.24 -3.98
N ILE A 55 -13.12 0.61 -5.01
CA ILE A 55 -13.54 1.48 -6.11
C ILE A 55 -12.69 1.20 -7.37
N ASN A 56 -13.28 1.31 -8.56
CA ASN A 56 -12.53 1.19 -9.80
C ASN A 56 -12.16 2.56 -10.43
N SER A 57 -12.70 3.68 -9.93
CA SER A 57 -12.31 5.01 -10.43
C SER A 57 -10.90 5.39 -10.00
N CYS A 58 -10.16 6.03 -10.91
CA CYS A 58 -8.83 6.56 -10.66
C CYS A 58 -8.63 7.86 -11.45
N ASN A 59 -7.86 8.79 -10.90
CA ASN A 59 -7.44 10.01 -11.57
C ASN A 59 -6.26 9.81 -12.53
N LEU A 60 -5.59 8.65 -12.49
CA LEU A 60 -4.43 8.31 -13.32
C LEU A 60 -4.74 7.21 -14.33
N ARG A 61 -3.87 7.09 -15.35
CA ARG A 61 -3.93 6.07 -16.42
C ARG A 61 -2.58 5.38 -16.55
N CYS A 62 -2.19 4.66 -15.49
CA CYS A 62 -0.89 4.00 -15.42
C CYS A 62 -0.76 2.90 -16.48
N GLN A 63 0.38 2.86 -17.15
CA GLN A 63 0.69 1.81 -18.13
C GLN A 63 0.61 0.42 -17.50
N GLY A 64 -0.18 -0.49 -18.10
CA GLY A 64 -0.36 -1.84 -17.61
C GLY A 64 -1.07 -1.93 -16.25
N CYS A 65 -1.94 -0.98 -15.94
CA CYS A 65 -2.76 -1.04 -14.73
C CYS A 65 -3.70 -2.25 -14.78
N TRP A 66 -3.84 -2.92 -13.64
CA TRP A 66 -4.74 -4.08 -13.53
C TRP A 66 -6.21 -3.70 -13.37
N VAL A 67 -6.49 -2.44 -13.02
CA VAL A 67 -7.86 -1.92 -12.83
C VAL A 67 -8.40 -1.38 -14.15
N ASP A 68 -9.59 -1.80 -14.53
CA ASP A 68 -10.32 -1.19 -15.64
C ASP A 68 -11.01 0.10 -15.15
N VAL A 69 -10.35 1.22 -15.42
CA VAL A 69 -10.86 2.56 -15.09
C VAL A 69 -11.81 3.13 -16.16
N ALA A 70 -11.94 2.48 -17.32
CA ALA A 70 -12.87 2.84 -18.37
C ALA A 70 -14.24 2.18 -18.18
N GLU A 71 -14.32 1.12 -17.39
CA GLU A 71 -15.58 0.48 -17.05
C GLU A 71 -16.49 1.40 -16.23
N LYS A 72 -17.79 1.11 -16.22
CA LYS A 72 -18.76 1.82 -15.37
C LYS A 72 -18.25 1.88 -13.95
N GLN A 73 -18.36 3.05 -13.34
CA GLN A 73 -17.92 3.26 -11.97
C GLN A 73 -18.65 2.34 -10.99
N HIS A 74 -17.86 1.60 -10.23
CA HIS A 74 -18.30 0.75 -9.12
C HIS A 74 -17.58 1.16 -7.85
N LYS A 75 -18.33 1.24 -6.76
CA LYS A 75 -17.78 1.42 -5.41
C LYS A 75 -18.53 0.52 -4.44
N ILE A 76 -17.84 0.03 -3.42
CA ILE A 76 -18.45 -0.70 -2.30
C ILE A 76 -18.89 0.35 -1.28
N ASP A 77 -20.19 0.42 -0.98
CA ASP A 77 -20.71 1.37 0.02
C ASP A 77 -20.28 1.01 1.46
N VAL A 78 -20.36 1.99 2.36
CA VAL A 78 -19.94 1.81 3.77
C VAL A 78 -20.69 0.66 4.45
N PRO A 79 -22.03 0.51 4.31
CA PRO A 79 -22.74 -0.62 4.92
C PRO A 79 -22.25 -2.00 4.41
N ALA A 80 -21.88 -2.12 3.15
CA ALA A 80 -21.33 -3.37 2.61
C ALA A 80 -19.91 -3.63 3.13
N MET A 81 -19.07 -2.60 3.24
CA MET A 81 -17.76 -2.70 3.85
C MET A 81 -17.85 -3.09 5.33
N ASP A 82 -18.74 -2.48 6.09
CA ASP A 82 -18.95 -2.79 7.51
C ASP A 82 -19.37 -4.26 7.70
N ARG A 83 -20.27 -4.77 6.87
CA ARG A 83 -20.65 -6.20 6.89
C ARG A 83 -19.46 -7.11 6.56
N LEU A 84 -18.71 -6.79 5.49
CA LEU A 84 -17.55 -7.59 5.06
C LEU A 84 -16.46 -7.62 6.14
N ILE A 85 -16.12 -6.47 6.71
CA ILE A 85 -15.13 -6.37 7.78
C ILE A 85 -15.64 -7.09 9.04
N GLY A 86 -16.93 -6.94 9.38
CA GLY A 86 -17.56 -7.65 10.49
C GLY A 86 -17.42 -9.18 10.37
N GLN A 87 -17.80 -9.74 9.23
CA GLN A 87 -17.66 -11.17 8.96
C GLN A 87 -16.19 -11.64 8.96
N ALA A 88 -15.28 -10.84 8.39
CA ALA A 88 -13.85 -11.14 8.42
C ALA A 88 -13.28 -11.15 9.85
N LYS A 89 -13.77 -10.28 10.73
CA LYS A 89 -13.39 -10.25 12.16
C LYS A 89 -13.83 -11.53 12.90
N GLU A 90 -15.00 -12.07 12.59
CA GLU A 90 -15.50 -13.33 13.19
C GLU A 90 -14.54 -14.50 12.95
N VAL A 91 -13.93 -14.57 11.76
CA VAL A 91 -12.93 -15.57 11.43
C VAL A 91 -11.51 -15.19 11.87
N GLY A 92 -11.33 -14.00 12.46
CA GLY A 92 -10.10 -13.57 13.12
C GLY A 92 -9.22 -12.60 12.34
N ASN A 93 -9.73 -12.02 11.24
CA ASN A 93 -9.01 -10.98 10.52
C ASN A 93 -9.15 -9.64 11.22
N SER A 94 -8.09 -8.85 11.21
CA SER A 94 -8.06 -7.48 11.75
C SER A 94 -7.13 -6.57 10.95
N PHE A 95 -6.51 -7.09 9.91
CA PHE A 95 -5.63 -6.35 9.01
C PHE A 95 -6.16 -6.47 7.58
N PHE A 96 -6.37 -5.32 6.93
CA PHE A 96 -6.95 -5.22 5.61
C PHE A 96 -6.08 -4.37 4.70
N GLY A 97 -5.79 -4.88 3.50
CA GLY A 97 -5.25 -4.07 2.41
C GLY A 97 -6.38 -3.42 1.64
N ILE A 98 -6.36 -2.11 1.51
CA ILE A 98 -7.34 -1.36 0.72
C ILE A 98 -6.71 -0.98 -0.60
N LEU A 99 -7.36 -1.42 -1.66
CA LEU A 99 -6.99 -1.21 -3.05
C LEU A 99 -8.13 -0.52 -3.79
N GLY A 100 -7.89 -0.24 -5.08
CA GLY A 100 -8.92 0.25 -5.98
C GLY A 100 -8.29 0.76 -7.26
N GLY A 101 -9.00 1.62 -7.96
CA GLY A 101 -8.37 2.58 -8.85
C GLY A 101 -7.52 3.52 -7.99
N GLU A 102 -8.17 4.52 -7.39
CA GLU A 102 -7.58 5.31 -6.30
C GLU A 102 -8.53 5.29 -5.10
N PRO A 103 -8.14 4.64 -3.99
CA PRO A 103 -9.03 4.48 -2.83
C PRO A 103 -9.53 5.80 -2.23
N PHE A 104 -8.71 6.85 -2.21
CA PHE A 104 -9.12 8.15 -1.69
C PHE A 104 -10.07 8.95 -2.61
N MET A 105 -10.40 8.44 -3.80
CA MET A 105 -11.55 8.91 -4.57
C MET A 105 -12.89 8.38 -4.05
N HIS A 106 -12.88 7.42 -3.14
CA HIS A 106 -14.09 6.97 -2.45
C HIS A 106 -14.48 8.00 -1.39
N SER A 107 -15.57 8.71 -1.62
CA SER A 107 -16.01 9.87 -0.80
C SER A 107 -16.17 9.58 0.70
N GLU A 108 -16.38 8.32 1.06
CA GLU A 108 -16.68 7.87 2.42
C GLU A 108 -15.57 6.95 2.99
N ILE A 109 -14.36 6.98 2.42
CA ILE A 109 -13.26 6.09 2.87
C ILE A 109 -12.86 6.34 4.33
N LEU A 110 -12.93 7.59 4.78
CA LEU A 110 -12.61 7.96 6.16
C LEU A 110 -13.61 7.38 7.16
N ASP A 111 -14.89 7.26 6.77
CA ASP A 111 -15.93 6.64 7.61
C ASP A 111 -15.66 5.15 7.79
N ILE A 112 -15.21 4.45 6.73
CA ILE A 112 -14.79 3.04 6.82
C ILE A 112 -13.69 2.86 7.88
N PHE A 113 -12.70 3.73 7.91
CA PHE A 113 -11.61 3.65 8.89
C PHE A 113 -12.08 4.01 10.30
N ALA A 114 -12.96 5.00 10.44
CA ALA A 114 -13.51 5.44 11.70
C ALA A 114 -14.43 4.39 12.34
N ASN A 115 -15.20 3.66 11.53
CA ASN A 115 -16.14 2.62 12.01
C ASN A 115 -15.43 1.37 12.56
N HIS A 116 -14.14 1.16 12.20
CA HIS A 116 -13.40 -0.03 12.59
C HIS A 116 -12.09 0.29 13.33
N PRO A 117 -12.13 0.96 14.49
CA PRO A 117 -10.94 1.39 15.22
C PRO A 117 -10.10 0.23 15.80
N ASP A 118 -10.68 -0.98 15.85
CA ASP A 118 -10.06 -2.23 16.30
C ASP A 118 -9.38 -3.03 15.16
N CYS A 119 -9.53 -2.56 13.91
CA CYS A 119 -8.85 -3.06 12.72
C CYS A 119 -7.69 -2.15 12.32
N TYR A 120 -6.86 -2.61 11.39
CA TYR A 120 -5.78 -1.83 10.79
C TYR A 120 -5.82 -1.93 9.27
N PHE A 121 -5.65 -0.81 8.60
CA PHE A 121 -5.78 -0.67 7.15
C PHE A 121 -4.45 -0.25 6.52
N GLN A 122 -3.98 -1.02 5.55
CA GLN A 122 -2.90 -0.62 4.65
C GLN A 122 -3.52 -0.15 3.34
N VAL A 123 -3.36 1.12 2.99
CA VAL A 123 -4.02 1.73 1.83
C VAL A 123 -3.02 1.98 0.73
N PHE A 124 -3.20 1.30 -0.40
CA PHE A 124 -2.40 1.52 -1.61
C PHE A 124 -2.98 2.70 -2.39
N THR A 125 -2.23 3.77 -2.49
CA THR A 125 -2.70 5.03 -3.07
C THR A 125 -1.62 5.69 -3.92
N ASN A 126 -2.02 6.49 -4.88
CA ASN A 126 -1.11 7.38 -5.61
C ASN A 126 -0.73 8.64 -4.80
N GLY A 127 -1.39 8.91 -3.68
CA GLY A 127 -1.09 10.00 -2.76
C GLY A 127 -1.75 11.34 -3.10
N HIS A 128 -2.30 11.54 -4.29
CA HIS A 128 -2.79 12.83 -4.77
C HIS A 128 -3.95 13.41 -3.96
N PHE A 129 -4.70 12.56 -3.27
CA PHE A 129 -5.83 12.97 -2.43
C PHE A 129 -5.49 13.01 -0.94
N ILE A 130 -4.23 12.82 -0.57
CA ILE A 130 -3.79 12.95 0.82
C ILE A 130 -3.35 14.39 1.07
N SER A 131 -4.31 15.26 1.35
CA SER A 131 -4.05 16.62 1.84
C SER A 131 -3.57 16.60 3.31
N ASP A 132 -3.11 17.76 3.80
CA ASP A 132 -2.79 17.94 5.23
C ASP A 132 -3.96 17.55 6.13
N GLU A 133 -5.19 17.91 5.75
CA GLU A 133 -6.39 17.58 6.50
C GLU A 133 -6.65 16.07 6.53
N VAL A 134 -6.54 15.38 5.39
CA VAL A 134 -6.68 13.92 5.31
C VAL A 134 -5.62 13.24 6.16
N ALA A 135 -4.35 13.64 6.05
CA ALA A 135 -3.27 13.07 6.84
C ALA A 135 -3.49 13.26 8.36
N ARG A 136 -4.02 14.42 8.78
CA ARG A 136 -4.39 14.70 10.17
C ARG A 136 -5.51 13.77 10.65
N GLU A 137 -6.56 13.53 9.84
CA GLU A 137 -7.62 12.59 10.18
C GLU A 137 -7.12 11.15 10.27
N LEU A 138 -6.30 10.69 9.31
CA LEU A 138 -5.66 9.37 9.38
C LEU A 138 -4.85 9.19 10.67
N ARG A 139 -4.13 10.23 11.08
CA ARG A 139 -3.42 10.23 12.37
C ARG A 139 -4.40 10.15 13.55
N ARG A 140 -5.51 10.87 13.50
CA ARG A 140 -6.55 10.84 14.55
C ARG A 140 -7.11 9.44 14.72
N PHE A 141 -7.44 8.73 13.65
CA PHE A 141 -7.90 7.35 13.69
C PHE A 141 -6.81 6.39 14.20
N GLY A 142 -5.60 6.58 13.73
CA GLY A 142 -4.42 5.82 14.18
C GLY A 142 -4.41 4.35 13.80
N ASN A 143 -5.22 3.95 12.82
CA ASN A 143 -5.37 2.58 12.33
C ASN A 143 -5.16 2.44 10.83
N VAL A 144 -4.51 3.43 10.21
CA VAL A 144 -4.24 3.45 8.78
C VAL A 144 -2.75 3.68 8.52
N THR A 145 -2.19 2.92 7.60
CA THR A 145 -0.86 3.12 7.03
C THR A 145 -0.99 3.35 5.53
N PRO A 146 -0.70 4.55 5.05
CA PRO A 146 -0.61 4.83 3.61
C PRO A 146 0.62 4.16 3.01
N LEU A 147 0.45 3.62 1.81
CA LEU A 147 1.49 3.03 0.99
C LEU A 147 1.48 3.77 -0.34
N ILE A 148 2.36 4.78 -0.44
CA ILE A 148 2.37 5.70 -1.58
C ILE A 148 3.06 5.05 -2.77
N SER A 149 2.40 5.10 -3.90
CA SER A 149 2.91 4.52 -5.14
C SER A 149 3.90 5.45 -5.83
N ILE A 150 5.17 5.07 -5.88
CA ILE A 150 6.26 5.79 -6.56
C ILE A 150 7.02 4.80 -7.44
N GLU A 151 7.22 5.14 -8.71
CA GLU A 151 7.77 4.22 -9.72
C GLU A 151 9.24 4.51 -10.09
N GLY A 152 9.92 5.38 -9.35
CA GLY A 152 11.30 5.80 -9.59
C GLY A 152 11.47 7.31 -9.44
N ASN A 153 12.36 7.91 -10.22
CA ASN A 153 12.52 9.36 -10.28
C ASN A 153 11.29 10.04 -10.94
N GLU A 154 11.32 11.36 -11.04
CA GLU A 154 10.20 12.16 -11.59
C GLU A 154 9.83 11.75 -13.02
N ILE A 155 10.81 11.65 -13.91
CA ILE A 155 10.58 11.31 -15.33
C ILE A 155 9.93 9.93 -15.44
N VAL A 156 10.53 8.93 -14.81
CA VAL A 156 10.05 7.54 -14.85
C VAL A 156 8.67 7.41 -14.21
N SER A 157 8.42 8.10 -13.10
CA SER A 157 7.12 8.07 -12.43
C SER A 157 6.04 8.74 -13.27
N ASP A 158 6.31 9.89 -13.87
CA ASP A 158 5.34 10.62 -14.69
C ASP A 158 4.99 9.83 -15.95
N GLU A 159 5.98 9.28 -16.67
CA GLU A 159 5.76 8.44 -17.84
C GLU A 159 4.98 7.17 -17.50
N ARG A 160 5.37 6.49 -16.43
CA ARG A 160 4.76 5.21 -16.03
C ARG A 160 3.32 5.36 -15.57
N ARG A 161 2.99 6.47 -14.92
CA ARG A 161 1.69 6.73 -14.33
C ARG A 161 0.69 7.40 -15.26
N GLY A 162 1.11 7.76 -16.50
CA GLY A 162 0.22 8.25 -17.56
C GLY A 162 -0.48 9.56 -17.20
N GLY A 163 0.19 10.42 -16.45
CA GLY A 163 -0.29 11.75 -16.12
C GLY A 163 0.18 12.81 -17.14
N PRO A 164 -0.40 14.01 -17.10
CA PRO A 164 0.02 15.14 -17.92
C PRO A 164 1.34 15.78 -17.48
N GLY A 165 2.14 15.11 -16.65
CA GLY A 165 3.26 15.62 -15.88
C GLY A 165 2.87 16.02 -14.45
N GLY A 166 3.84 16.05 -13.56
CA GLY A 166 3.62 16.42 -12.15
C GLY A 166 2.96 15.35 -11.30
N VAL A 167 2.84 14.10 -11.78
CA VAL A 167 2.33 12.96 -11.01
C VAL A 167 3.27 12.65 -9.85
N TYR A 168 4.57 12.64 -10.11
CA TYR A 168 5.58 12.43 -9.08
C TYR A 168 5.51 13.49 -7.98
N SER A 169 5.46 14.77 -8.36
CA SER A 169 5.42 15.87 -7.39
C SER A 169 4.18 15.80 -6.49
N GLN A 170 3.01 15.48 -7.04
CA GLN A 170 1.78 15.31 -6.27
C GLN A 170 1.85 14.08 -5.34
N SER A 171 2.42 12.97 -5.81
CA SER A 171 2.63 11.78 -4.97
C SER A 171 3.60 12.07 -3.81
N MET A 172 4.66 12.85 -4.07
CA MET A 172 5.61 13.28 -3.05
C MET A 172 4.98 14.26 -2.06
N GLU A 173 4.10 15.16 -2.50
CA GLU A 173 3.34 16.04 -1.61
C GLU A 173 2.47 15.24 -0.64
N GLY A 174 1.70 14.27 -1.13
CA GLY A 174 0.93 13.36 -0.27
C GLY A 174 1.80 12.54 0.69
N LEU A 175 3.00 12.11 0.25
CA LEU A 175 3.98 11.46 1.12
C LEU A 175 4.45 12.40 2.22
N HIS A 176 4.78 13.66 1.90
CA HIS A 176 5.22 14.65 2.87
C HIS A 176 4.14 14.94 3.92
N HIS A 177 2.87 15.13 3.54
CA HIS A 177 1.77 15.27 4.49
C HIS A 177 1.69 14.08 5.46
N CYS A 178 1.84 12.86 4.95
CA CYS A 178 1.87 11.68 5.81
C CYS A 178 3.01 11.72 6.85
N LEU A 179 4.21 12.09 6.42
CA LEU A 179 5.40 12.13 7.28
C LEU A 179 5.34 13.26 8.30
N GLU A 180 4.89 14.46 7.91
CA GLU A 180 4.67 15.60 8.81
C GLU A 180 3.67 15.27 9.93
N HIS A 181 2.61 14.53 9.58
CA HIS A 181 1.65 14.03 10.57
C HIS A 181 2.13 12.74 11.29
N LYS A 182 3.39 12.34 11.13
CA LYS A 182 4.00 11.18 11.81
C LYS A 182 3.23 9.88 11.61
N LEU A 183 2.66 9.68 10.43
CA LEU A 183 2.06 8.42 10.03
C LEU A 183 3.14 7.36 9.78
N LEU A 184 2.81 6.10 10.05
CA LEU A 184 3.64 4.97 9.63
C LEU A 184 3.46 4.78 8.12
N THR A 185 4.32 5.42 7.32
CA THR A 185 4.15 5.51 5.87
C THR A 185 5.17 4.66 5.13
N GLY A 186 4.73 3.96 4.09
CA GLY A 186 5.56 3.22 3.17
C GLY A 186 5.45 3.71 1.74
N VAL A 187 6.32 3.18 0.88
CA VAL A 187 6.28 3.36 -0.57
C VAL A 187 6.10 2.02 -1.25
N CYS A 188 5.31 1.97 -2.31
CA CYS A 188 5.20 0.78 -3.15
C CYS A 188 5.52 1.11 -4.60
N THR A 189 6.09 0.11 -5.28
CA THR A 189 6.50 0.18 -6.68
C THR A 189 6.09 -1.09 -7.40
N SER A 190 5.59 -0.95 -8.60
CA SER A 190 5.42 -2.07 -9.53
C SER A 190 6.64 -2.15 -10.44
N LEU A 191 7.61 -3.01 -10.08
CA LEU A 191 8.84 -3.21 -10.86
C LEU A 191 8.53 -3.75 -12.24
N CYS A 192 8.97 -3.03 -13.26
CA CYS A 192 8.81 -3.37 -14.67
C CYS A 192 10.03 -2.89 -15.47
N GLN A 193 10.07 -3.17 -16.78
CA GLN A 193 11.21 -2.82 -17.64
C GLN A 193 11.58 -1.34 -17.60
N THR A 194 10.58 -0.44 -17.52
CA THR A 194 10.83 1.00 -17.62
C THR A 194 11.35 1.65 -16.34
N ASN A 195 11.25 0.96 -15.20
CA ASN A 195 11.73 1.49 -13.92
C ASN A 195 12.76 0.59 -13.21
N TYR A 196 13.15 -0.52 -13.85
CA TYR A 196 14.03 -1.51 -13.26
C TYR A 196 15.34 -0.93 -12.77
N ASP A 197 16.07 -0.22 -13.67
CA ASP A 197 17.38 0.33 -13.37
C ASP A 197 17.33 1.49 -12.37
N ASP A 198 16.21 2.23 -12.32
CA ASP A 198 16.01 3.36 -11.41
C ASP A 198 15.69 2.90 -9.99
N MET A 199 14.98 1.78 -9.87
CA MET A 199 14.45 1.30 -8.58
C MET A 199 15.40 0.38 -7.83
N LEU A 200 16.24 -0.38 -8.52
CA LEU A 200 17.18 -1.34 -7.91
C LEU A 200 18.54 -0.70 -7.61
N GLN A 201 18.53 0.46 -6.98
CA GLN A 201 19.72 1.19 -6.54
C GLN A 201 19.64 1.49 -5.04
N GLU A 202 20.74 1.28 -4.32
CA GLU A 202 20.83 1.66 -2.89
C GLU A 202 20.55 3.13 -2.69
N SER A 203 21.06 4.00 -3.58
CA SER A 203 20.85 5.45 -3.52
C SER A 203 19.37 5.87 -3.57
N TRP A 204 18.51 5.07 -4.21
CA TRP A 204 17.08 5.32 -4.21
C TRP A 204 16.46 4.97 -2.83
N LEU A 205 16.88 3.85 -2.24
CA LEU A 205 16.45 3.47 -0.89
C LEU A 205 16.95 4.47 0.15
N ASP A 206 18.19 4.94 0.04
CA ASP A 206 18.75 5.96 0.93
C ASP A 206 17.92 7.25 0.90
N LYS A 207 17.52 7.73 -0.27
CA LYS A 207 16.60 8.88 -0.40
C LYS A 207 15.29 8.67 0.35
N LEU A 208 14.68 7.50 0.24
CA LEU A 208 13.45 7.20 0.97
C LEU A 208 13.67 7.15 2.48
N ILE A 209 14.81 6.60 2.92
CA ILE A 209 15.21 6.56 4.33
C ILE A 209 15.40 7.97 4.87
N ASP A 210 16.09 8.82 4.13
CA ASP A 210 16.36 10.21 4.52
C ASP A 210 15.08 11.06 4.59
N LEU A 211 14.10 10.77 3.73
CA LEU A 211 12.77 11.38 3.77
C LEU A 211 11.94 10.95 4.99
N GLY A 212 12.28 9.84 5.63
CA GLY A 212 11.51 9.32 6.78
C GLY A 212 10.58 8.16 6.44
N VAL A 213 10.65 7.58 5.22
CA VAL A 213 9.87 6.39 4.84
C VAL A 213 10.33 5.18 5.66
N PHE A 214 9.38 4.37 6.14
CA PHE A 214 9.68 3.26 7.04
C PHE A 214 9.86 1.93 6.35
N TYR A 215 9.23 1.72 5.19
CA TYR A 215 9.33 0.48 4.43
C TYR A 215 8.99 0.71 2.96
N ALA A 216 9.55 -0.12 2.11
CA ALA A 216 9.26 -0.14 0.68
C ALA A 216 8.74 -1.53 0.26
N TRP A 217 7.74 -1.55 -0.60
CA TRP A 217 7.20 -2.76 -1.21
C TRP A 217 7.48 -2.77 -2.70
N PHE A 218 8.15 -3.84 -3.16
CA PHE A 218 8.39 -4.11 -4.57
C PHE A 218 7.43 -5.20 -5.04
N HIS A 219 6.55 -4.86 -5.96
CA HIS A 219 5.71 -5.80 -6.67
C HIS A 219 6.31 -6.04 -8.06
N ILE A 220 6.46 -7.29 -8.45
CA ILE A 220 6.81 -7.60 -9.84
C ILE A 220 5.57 -7.37 -10.70
N TYR A 221 5.71 -6.54 -11.74
CA TYR A 221 4.64 -6.31 -12.71
C TYR A 221 4.18 -7.63 -13.33
N ARG A 222 2.88 -7.79 -13.46
CA ARG A 222 2.24 -8.93 -14.13
C ARG A 222 1.47 -8.44 -15.33
N VAL A 223 1.52 -9.20 -16.43
CA VAL A 223 0.81 -8.91 -17.68
C VAL A 223 -0.66 -9.30 -17.51
N ILE A 224 -1.42 -8.45 -16.83
CA ILE A 224 -2.85 -8.60 -16.52
C ILE A 224 -3.55 -7.25 -16.67
N GLY A 225 -4.89 -7.26 -16.63
CA GLY A 225 -5.71 -6.05 -16.71
C GLY A 225 -6.33 -5.84 -18.09
N PRO A 226 -7.04 -4.73 -18.30
CA PRO A 226 -7.74 -4.46 -19.55
C PRO A 226 -6.79 -4.21 -20.73
N GLU A 227 -5.63 -3.60 -20.46
CA GLU A 227 -4.59 -3.31 -21.46
C GLU A 227 -3.25 -3.95 -21.05
N PRO A 228 -3.14 -5.29 -21.17
CA PRO A 228 -1.95 -6.01 -20.74
C PRO A 228 -0.76 -5.68 -21.66
N ASN A 229 0.35 -5.23 -21.10
CA ASN A 229 1.56 -4.86 -21.84
C ASN A 229 2.74 -5.79 -21.52
N GLY A 230 3.01 -6.75 -22.41
CA GLY A 230 4.12 -7.70 -22.25
C GLY A 230 5.51 -7.06 -22.27
N GLN A 231 5.66 -5.88 -22.87
CA GLN A 231 6.94 -5.17 -22.92
C GLN A 231 7.37 -4.61 -21.55
N LEU A 232 6.42 -4.46 -20.63
CA LEU A 232 6.72 -4.05 -19.26
C LEU A 232 7.18 -5.21 -18.36
N ALA A 233 7.01 -6.46 -18.79
CA ALA A 233 7.37 -7.61 -17.99
C ALA A 233 8.89 -7.76 -17.83
N LEU A 234 9.33 -8.00 -16.59
CA LEU A 234 10.74 -8.34 -16.33
C LEU A 234 11.05 -9.74 -16.84
N THR A 235 12.29 -9.94 -17.32
CA THR A 235 12.80 -11.27 -17.65
C THR A 235 12.93 -12.11 -16.37
N PRO A 236 13.02 -13.46 -16.47
CA PRO A 236 13.28 -14.32 -15.32
C PRO A 236 14.57 -13.95 -14.57
N GLU A 237 15.61 -13.56 -15.29
CA GLU A 237 16.91 -13.15 -14.74
C GLU A 237 16.76 -11.86 -13.92
N GLN A 238 16.09 -10.85 -14.46
CA GLN A 238 15.79 -9.59 -13.78
C GLN A 238 14.92 -9.80 -12.52
N GLN A 239 13.95 -10.71 -12.57
CA GLN A 239 13.15 -11.05 -11.39
C GLN A 239 14.01 -11.68 -10.27
N LEU A 240 14.97 -12.54 -10.63
CA LEU A 240 15.91 -13.13 -9.67
C LEU A 240 16.85 -12.06 -9.09
N GLU A 241 17.35 -11.15 -9.92
CA GLU A 241 18.21 -10.06 -9.49
C GLU A 241 17.47 -9.11 -8.54
N ALA A 242 16.25 -8.69 -8.89
CA ALA A 242 15.39 -7.89 -8.01
C ALA A 242 15.19 -8.57 -6.65
N ARG A 243 14.96 -9.88 -6.65
CA ARG A 243 14.83 -10.65 -5.42
C ARG A 243 16.12 -10.66 -4.59
N ARG A 244 17.30 -10.82 -5.24
CA ARG A 244 18.61 -10.78 -4.56
C ARG A 244 18.82 -9.40 -3.93
N PHE A 245 18.62 -8.33 -4.70
CA PHE A 245 18.72 -6.96 -4.21
C PHE A 245 17.86 -6.75 -2.94
N VAL A 246 16.58 -7.13 -2.97
CA VAL A 246 15.69 -6.98 -1.80
C VAL A 246 16.17 -7.80 -0.60
N VAL A 247 16.75 -8.99 -0.82
CA VAL A 247 17.30 -9.82 0.27
C VAL A 247 18.55 -9.17 0.86
N GLU A 248 19.45 -8.67 0.03
CA GLU A 248 20.69 -7.99 0.43
C GLU A 248 20.39 -6.71 1.22
N MET A 249 19.42 -5.90 0.76
CA MET A 249 19.01 -4.67 1.46
C MET A 249 18.33 -4.92 2.81
N ARG A 250 17.93 -6.16 3.11
CA ARG A 250 17.36 -6.56 4.41
C ARG A 250 18.41 -7.08 5.41
N ALA A 251 19.60 -7.39 4.94
CA ALA A 251 20.68 -7.92 5.77
C ALA A 251 21.43 -6.79 6.50
#